data_2a7ee7e5b4fd16e299e832d73ab1ee0c
#
_entry.id   2a7ee7e5b4fd16e299e832d73ab1ee0c
#
_cell.length_a   1.000
_cell.length_b   1.000
_cell.length_c   1.000
_cell.angle_alpha   90.00
_cell.angle_beta   90.00
_cell.angle_gamma   90.00
#
_symmetry.space_group_name_H-M   'P 1'
#
loop_
_entity.id
_entity.type
_entity.pdbx_description
1 polymer ?
#
loop_
_entity_poly.entity_id
_entity_poly.type
_entity_poly.pdbx_seq_one_letter_code
_entity_poly.pdbx_strand_id
1 'polypeptide(L)'
;VNLAEDTQKLEEVVVVGYGTQKKVNMTGAVAMIDSKVLENRPVQNVSTALQGTMPGVQVTSGGGRPGQDGGTIRVRGVGTLNTADPYILVDGIETGTMNSVDPNDIESISVLKDAASAAIYGSKASNGVVLITTKRGKTGKARISYNGYVGFQRPTEMIDRISSYDYARLYSQSMIDESLTPRFNETDIENFKNGTSPNTDWYDEAYRTGVQHSHNVSVSGGTENAKYMGSVGYLGQTGILPNADRQQFNARTNLDLKLNSRLTVRLNLAYIKNDYSDPISSYASGISESGDINSAASSDQIIRQLNRIAPWIVGRADDGTYGTIGDGNPLAWLDADQTVDRKNQNFSGTLSADYKIIDGLVATVTGSYVNNQQHYRAFQKYIKYNPNKETEPNRLEERFTGWHRANFDALLNYDKQFGEHGLKAMVGWHTEKYDYTYNQQYRKNFPTNDLTDIAAGDAATQKNTGYTRELAMISWFGRINYDYAGKYLLEGNIRSDASSRFADGNRWGYFPSFSAAWRISEEGFMENTKEWLNNLKLRGSWGLLGNQDALSDYYPWMNTYNLDANYPLGGALQSGYYQKSYKLSSISWEKSRTW
;
A
#
# COMPACT_ATOMS: atom_id res chain seq x y z
N VAL A 1 20.92 -35.12 -10.48
CA VAL A 1 19.85 -34.19 -10.87
C VAL A 1 20.03 -33.89 -12.34
N ASN A 2 19.18 -34.44 -13.21
CA ASN A 2 19.14 -34.06 -14.61
C ASN A 2 18.49 -32.69 -14.68
N LEU A 3 19.25 -31.65 -15.00
CA LEU A 3 18.74 -30.34 -15.34
C LEU A 3 18.14 -30.43 -16.74
N ALA A 4 16.83 -30.42 -16.86
CA ALA A 4 16.17 -30.26 -18.14
C ALA A 4 16.33 -28.79 -18.59
N GLU A 5 16.73 -28.58 -19.85
CA GLU A 5 16.77 -27.24 -20.45
C GLU A 5 15.37 -26.61 -20.42
N ASP A 6 15.24 -25.48 -19.76
CA ASP A 6 14.00 -24.68 -19.76
C ASP A 6 13.98 -23.78 -21.01
N THR A 7 13.64 -24.38 -22.15
CA THR A 7 13.52 -23.68 -23.45
C THR A 7 12.32 -22.70 -23.49
N GLN A 8 11.41 -22.74 -22.53
CA GLN A 8 10.23 -21.85 -22.50
C GLN A 8 10.56 -20.40 -22.11
N LYS A 9 11.70 -20.14 -21.46
CA LYS A 9 12.07 -18.76 -21.02
C LYS A 9 12.34 -17.76 -22.14
N LEU A 10 12.58 -18.21 -23.35
CA LEU A 10 12.87 -17.32 -24.50
C LEU A 10 11.61 -16.71 -25.13
N GLU A 11 10.45 -17.32 -24.96
CA GLU A 11 9.16 -16.81 -25.46
C GLU A 11 8.33 -16.04 -24.43
N GLU A 12 8.88 -15.81 -23.23
CA GLU A 12 8.19 -15.09 -22.15
C GLU A 12 7.78 -13.69 -22.62
N VAL A 13 6.46 -13.41 -22.56
CA VAL A 13 5.88 -12.13 -22.91
C VAL A 13 5.68 -11.31 -21.64
N VAL A 14 6.16 -10.11 -21.63
CA VAL A 14 6.08 -9.18 -20.49
C VAL A 14 5.12 -8.06 -20.83
N VAL A 15 4.26 -7.69 -19.90
CA VAL A 15 3.44 -6.48 -20.00
C VAL A 15 4.34 -5.27 -19.76
N VAL A 16 4.38 -4.36 -20.71
CA VAL A 16 5.17 -3.12 -20.67
C VAL A 16 4.32 -1.96 -21.16
N GLY A 17 3.91 -1.13 -20.25
CA GLY A 17 3.07 0.01 -20.58
C GLY A 17 1.71 -0.44 -21.15
N TYR A 18 1.29 0.21 -22.18
CA TYR A 18 0.02 -0.06 -22.88
C TYR A 18 0.12 -1.22 -23.90
N GLY A 19 1.01 -2.19 -23.68
CA GLY A 19 1.19 -3.32 -24.59
C GLY A 19 2.03 -4.43 -24.00
N THR A 20 2.32 -5.44 -24.82
CA THR A 20 3.15 -6.59 -24.46
C THR A 20 4.37 -6.67 -25.36
N GLN A 21 5.49 -7.10 -24.80
CA GLN A 21 6.74 -7.34 -25.54
C GLN A 21 7.35 -8.69 -25.16
N LYS A 22 8.00 -9.37 -26.10
CA LYS A 22 8.83 -10.53 -25.78
C LYS A 22 9.99 -10.07 -24.89
N LYS A 23 10.27 -10.77 -23.79
CA LYS A 23 11.35 -10.46 -22.84
C LYS A 23 12.72 -10.28 -23.53
N VAL A 24 12.97 -11.09 -24.55
CA VAL A 24 14.21 -11.02 -25.36
C VAL A 24 14.36 -9.70 -26.12
N ASN A 25 13.25 -9.06 -26.52
CA ASN A 25 13.24 -7.81 -27.29
C ASN A 25 13.19 -6.56 -26.41
N MET A 26 13.13 -6.71 -25.10
CA MET A 26 13.09 -5.55 -24.20
C MET A 26 14.45 -4.86 -24.11
N THR A 27 14.44 -3.55 -24.27
CA THR A 27 15.64 -2.68 -24.14
C THR A 27 15.77 -2.11 -22.73
N GLY A 28 14.66 -1.93 -22.01
CA GLY A 28 14.61 -1.43 -20.64
C GLY A 28 14.86 -2.50 -19.56
N ALA A 29 15.09 -2.04 -18.31
CA ALA A 29 15.30 -2.90 -17.14
C ALA A 29 13.98 -3.28 -16.47
N VAL A 30 13.49 -4.49 -16.72
CA VAL A 30 12.26 -5.03 -16.14
C VAL A 30 12.58 -6.30 -15.36
N ALA A 31 11.98 -6.43 -14.15
CA ALA A 31 11.92 -7.67 -13.41
C ALA A 31 10.50 -8.19 -13.42
N MET A 32 10.32 -9.51 -13.49
CA MET A 32 9.00 -10.14 -13.48
C MET A 32 9.01 -11.37 -12.59
N ILE A 33 7.90 -11.62 -11.92
CA ILE A 33 7.56 -12.89 -11.29
C ILE A 33 6.21 -13.37 -11.82
N ASP A 34 6.04 -14.67 -11.88
CA ASP A 34 4.79 -15.34 -12.26
C ASP A 34 3.98 -15.79 -11.03
N SER A 35 2.76 -16.27 -11.26
CA SER A 35 1.86 -16.76 -10.22
C SER A 35 2.45 -17.90 -9.39
N LYS A 36 3.33 -18.74 -9.96
CA LYS A 36 3.93 -19.88 -9.26
C LYS A 36 4.77 -19.47 -8.05
N VAL A 37 5.46 -18.33 -8.14
CA VAL A 37 6.23 -17.78 -7.01
C VAL A 37 5.30 -17.33 -5.88
N LEU A 38 4.12 -16.80 -6.22
CA LEU A 38 3.12 -16.32 -5.27
C LEU A 38 2.33 -17.48 -4.64
N GLU A 39 1.93 -18.47 -5.43
CA GLU A 39 1.13 -19.64 -4.99
C GLU A 39 1.84 -20.48 -3.93
N ASN A 40 3.17 -20.52 -3.95
CA ASN A 40 3.97 -21.29 -2.98
C ASN A 40 4.28 -20.52 -1.68
N ARG A 41 3.77 -19.29 -1.53
CA ARG A 41 3.97 -18.47 -0.34
C ARG A 41 2.61 -18.17 0.31
N PRO A 42 2.34 -18.59 1.54
CA PRO A 42 1.12 -18.23 2.26
C PRO A 42 1.21 -16.77 2.74
N VAL A 43 1.18 -15.83 1.79
CA VAL A 43 1.28 -14.40 2.07
C VAL A 43 -0.09 -13.76 2.04
N GLN A 44 -0.33 -12.83 2.95
CA GLN A 44 -1.58 -12.10 3.10
C GLN A 44 -1.64 -10.87 2.19
N ASN A 45 -0.46 -10.33 1.84
CA ASN A 45 -0.32 -9.11 1.05
C ASN A 45 0.64 -9.32 -0.11
N VAL A 46 0.28 -8.76 -1.25
CA VAL A 46 1.09 -8.82 -2.47
C VAL A 46 2.46 -8.15 -2.27
N SER A 47 2.51 -7.07 -1.50
CA SER A 47 3.76 -6.35 -1.23
C SER A 47 4.78 -7.21 -0.49
N THR A 48 4.36 -7.97 0.53
CA THR A 48 5.26 -8.87 1.27
C THR A 48 5.68 -10.09 0.45
N ALA A 49 4.83 -10.53 -0.49
CA ALA A 49 5.17 -11.59 -1.43
C ALA A 49 6.37 -11.26 -2.33
N LEU A 50 6.62 -9.98 -2.58
CA LEU A 50 7.73 -9.51 -3.40
C LEU A 50 9.08 -9.47 -2.68
N GLN A 51 9.10 -9.64 -1.35
CA GLN A 51 10.33 -9.55 -0.58
C GLN A 51 11.34 -10.62 -1.00
N GLY A 52 12.54 -10.17 -1.41
CA GLY A 52 13.63 -11.05 -1.84
C GLY A 52 13.42 -11.74 -3.20
N THR A 53 12.39 -11.38 -3.99
CA THR A 53 12.06 -12.05 -5.26
C THR A 53 12.62 -11.35 -6.49
N MET A 54 12.90 -10.05 -6.41
CA MET A 54 13.31 -9.25 -7.56
C MET A 54 14.55 -8.40 -7.27
N PRO A 55 15.61 -8.48 -8.07
CA PRO A 55 16.78 -7.61 -7.94
C PRO A 55 16.39 -6.13 -8.09
N GLY A 56 16.87 -5.25 -7.20
CA GLY A 56 16.61 -3.81 -7.25
C GLY A 56 15.20 -3.40 -6.79
N VAL A 57 14.44 -4.31 -6.20
CA VAL A 57 13.18 -4.04 -5.49
C VAL A 57 13.40 -4.35 -4.01
N GLN A 58 13.34 -3.33 -3.18
CA GLN A 58 13.42 -3.46 -1.74
C GLN A 58 12.02 -3.42 -1.16
N VAL A 59 11.72 -4.38 -0.29
CA VAL A 59 10.46 -4.41 0.47
C VAL A 59 10.79 -4.40 1.95
N THR A 60 10.32 -3.38 2.65
CA THR A 60 10.47 -3.24 4.09
C THR A 60 9.11 -3.50 4.74
N SER A 61 9.03 -4.52 5.57
CA SER A 61 7.81 -4.83 6.33
C SER A 61 7.57 -3.77 7.41
N GLY A 62 6.35 -3.30 7.52
CA GLY A 62 5.91 -2.35 8.56
C GLY A 62 5.53 -3.02 9.88
N GLY A 63 5.60 -4.35 9.95
CA GLY A 63 5.18 -5.14 11.12
C GLY A 63 4.29 -6.32 10.72
N GLY A 64 3.73 -7.03 11.70
CA GLY A 64 2.84 -8.19 11.49
C GLY A 64 1.40 -7.95 11.92
N ARG A 65 0.99 -6.70 12.15
CA ARG A 65 -0.38 -6.39 12.59
C ARG A 65 -1.41 -6.69 11.51
N PRO A 66 -2.52 -7.35 11.85
CA PRO A 66 -3.58 -7.61 10.90
C PRO A 66 -4.05 -6.35 10.16
N GLY A 67 -4.10 -6.42 8.82
CA GLY A 67 -4.50 -5.29 7.97
C GLY A 67 -3.48 -4.16 7.81
N GLN A 68 -2.39 -4.16 8.58
CA GLN A 68 -1.28 -3.20 8.52
C GLN A 68 0.08 -3.87 8.25
N ASP A 69 0.06 -5.12 7.86
CA ASP A 69 1.20 -6.00 7.58
C ASP A 69 1.76 -5.85 6.15
N GLY A 70 1.31 -4.83 5.42
CA GLY A 70 1.83 -4.49 4.10
C GLY A 70 3.28 -4.00 4.14
N GLY A 71 4.06 -4.36 3.10
CA GLY A 71 5.43 -3.88 2.94
C GLY A 71 5.50 -2.57 2.15
N THR A 72 6.38 -1.67 2.58
CA THR A 72 6.78 -0.49 1.80
C THR A 72 7.75 -0.90 0.70
N ILE A 73 7.41 -0.56 -0.55
CA ILE A 73 8.21 -0.93 -1.72
C ILE A 73 9.05 0.25 -2.17
N ARG A 74 10.32 -0.01 -2.48
CA ARG A 74 11.23 0.95 -3.10
C ARG A 74 11.91 0.31 -4.30
N VAL A 75 11.92 1.02 -5.42
CA VAL A 75 12.58 0.57 -6.65
C VAL A 75 13.86 1.38 -6.84
N ARG A 76 15.02 0.73 -6.72
CA ARG A 76 16.35 1.36 -6.80
C ARG A 76 16.61 2.47 -5.78
N GLY A 77 15.93 2.44 -4.63
CA GLY A 77 16.11 3.40 -3.53
C GLY A 77 15.16 4.59 -3.57
N VAL A 78 15.54 5.68 -2.90
CA VAL A 78 14.76 6.92 -2.77
C VAL A 78 15.42 8.01 -3.59
N GLY A 79 14.72 8.57 -4.56
CA GLY A 79 15.20 9.61 -5.47
C GLY A 79 14.44 10.94 -5.39
N THR A 80 13.56 11.12 -4.40
CA THR A 80 12.73 12.31 -4.22
C THR A 80 12.69 12.73 -2.76
N LEU A 81 12.36 14.00 -2.50
CA LEU A 81 12.26 14.56 -1.15
C LEU A 81 10.93 14.23 -0.44
N ASN A 82 9.96 13.68 -1.14
CA ASN A 82 8.64 13.34 -0.63
C ASN A 82 8.36 11.84 -0.75
N THR A 83 7.18 11.45 -1.17
CA THR A 83 6.77 10.05 -1.32
C THR A 83 7.55 9.37 -2.43
N ALA A 84 8.31 8.32 -2.08
CA ALA A 84 9.10 7.52 -3.02
C ALA A 84 8.42 6.18 -3.37
N ASP A 85 7.11 6.10 -3.25
CA ASP A 85 6.34 4.91 -3.61
C ASP A 85 6.31 4.74 -5.12
N PRO A 86 6.42 3.51 -5.65
CA PRO A 86 6.29 3.25 -7.07
C PRO A 86 4.85 3.45 -7.55
N TYR A 87 4.69 3.74 -8.82
CA TYR A 87 3.39 3.82 -9.48
C TYR A 87 2.80 2.41 -9.64
N ILE A 88 1.64 2.13 -9.02
CA ILE A 88 1.06 0.79 -8.97
C ILE A 88 -0.17 0.71 -9.88
N LEU A 89 -0.12 -0.22 -10.83
CA LEU A 89 -1.18 -0.48 -11.79
C LEU A 89 -1.64 -1.92 -11.72
N VAL A 90 -2.95 -2.13 -11.64
CA VAL A 90 -3.59 -3.45 -11.74
C VAL A 90 -4.41 -3.49 -13.03
N ASP A 91 -4.05 -4.37 -13.95
CA ASP A 91 -4.66 -4.45 -15.29
C ASP A 91 -4.72 -3.10 -16.02
N GLY A 92 -3.71 -2.25 -15.80
CA GLY A 92 -3.60 -0.92 -16.40
C GLY A 92 -4.27 0.21 -15.63
N ILE A 93 -4.94 -0.06 -14.49
CA ILE A 93 -5.59 0.95 -13.65
C ILE A 93 -4.73 1.27 -12.43
N GLU A 94 -4.57 2.54 -12.10
CA GLU A 94 -3.95 2.98 -10.86
C GLU A 94 -4.84 2.70 -9.65
N THR A 95 -4.37 1.85 -8.75
CA THR A 95 -5.10 1.47 -7.53
C THR A 95 -4.53 2.06 -6.24
N GLY A 96 -3.36 2.72 -6.32
CA GLY A 96 -2.68 3.33 -5.18
C GLY A 96 -2.04 2.34 -4.21
N THR A 97 -2.45 1.09 -4.19
CA THR A 97 -1.88 0.05 -3.32
C THR A 97 -1.91 -1.32 -4.01
N MET A 98 -0.88 -2.12 -3.76
CA MET A 98 -0.83 -3.51 -4.22
C MET A 98 -1.82 -4.42 -3.48
N ASN A 99 -2.24 -4.03 -2.28
CA ASN A 99 -3.15 -4.82 -1.45
C ASN A 99 -4.63 -4.70 -1.90
N SER A 100 -4.86 -4.05 -3.03
CA SER A 100 -6.15 -4.00 -3.75
C SER A 100 -6.42 -5.24 -4.62
N VAL A 101 -5.55 -6.27 -4.55
CA VAL A 101 -5.69 -7.52 -5.31
C VAL A 101 -5.42 -8.71 -4.40
N ASP A 102 -6.23 -9.76 -4.51
CA ASP A 102 -5.93 -11.04 -3.87
C ASP A 102 -4.71 -11.69 -4.56
N PRO A 103 -3.69 -12.14 -3.82
CA PRO A 103 -2.53 -12.83 -4.40
C PRO A 103 -2.91 -14.01 -5.31
N ASN A 104 -4.01 -14.72 -5.01
CA ASN A 104 -4.50 -15.84 -5.82
C ASN A 104 -5.03 -15.44 -7.19
N ASP A 105 -5.42 -14.18 -7.38
CA ASP A 105 -5.95 -13.66 -8.65
C ASP A 105 -4.83 -13.14 -9.58
N ILE A 106 -3.57 -13.13 -9.14
CA ILE A 106 -2.43 -12.59 -9.89
C ILE A 106 -1.87 -13.64 -10.86
N GLU A 107 -1.68 -13.27 -12.12
CA GLU A 107 -0.96 -14.05 -13.14
C GLU A 107 0.54 -13.69 -13.12
N SER A 108 0.86 -12.38 -13.07
CA SER A 108 2.24 -11.90 -13.03
C SER A 108 2.37 -10.52 -12.41
N ILE A 109 3.56 -10.22 -11.90
CA ILE A 109 3.94 -8.87 -11.47
C ILE A 109 5.23 -8.49 -12.20
N SER A 110 5.19 -7.34 -12.90
CA SER A 110 6.33 -6.76 -13.58
C SER A 110 6.72 -5.44 -12.93
N VAL A 111 8.01 -5.22 -12.71
CA VAL A 111 8.54 -3.96 -12.16
C VAL A 111 9.45 -3.29 -13.17
N LEU A 112 9.05 -2.10 -13.63
CA LEU A 112 9.81 -1.26 -14.54
C LEU A 112 10.74 -0.39 -13.72
N LYS A 113 12.07 -0.52 -13.93
CA LYS A 113 13.08 0.02 -13.02
C LYS A 113 13.89 1.18 -13.57
N ASP A 114 13.79 1.45 -14.87
CA ASP A 114 14.51 2.54 -15.53
C ASP A 114 13.58 3.47 -16.30
N ALA A 115 14.10 4.64 -16.68
CA ALA A 115 13.31 5.63 -17.40
C ALA A 115 12.85 5.13 -18.77
N ALA A 116 13.61 4.28 -19.48
CA ALA A 116 13.20 3.81 -20.79
C ALA A 116 11.98 2.91 -20.71
N SER A 117 11.96 1.94 -19.78
CA SER A 117 10.81 1.06 -19.57
C SER A 117 9.59 1.79 -18.98
N ALA A 118 9.81 2.81 -18.13
CA ALA A 118 8.77 3.52 -17.40
C ALA A 118 8.27 4.80 -18.08
N ALA A 119 8.97 5.32 -19.10
CA ALA A 119 8.70 6.62 -19.72
C ALA A 119 7.28 6.80 -20.26
N ILE A 120 6.66 5.71 -20.71
CA ILE A 120 5.27 5.75 -21.20
C ILE A 120 4.26 6.18 -20.12
N TYR A 121 4.62 6.03 -18.83
CA TYR A 121 3.85 6.47 -17.67
C TYR A 121 4.24 7.87 -17.18
N GLY A 122 5.28 8.46 -17.76
CA GLY A 122 5.68 9.86 -17.64
C GLY A 122 5.87 10.34 -16.20
N SER A 123 5.05 11.28 -15.83
CA SER A 123 5.14 12.02 -14.56
C SER A 123 4.80 11.23 -13.29
N LYS A 124 4.30 10.01 -13.42
CA LYS A 124 4.00 9.13 -12.27
C LYS A 124 5.05 8.03 -12.07
N ALA A 125 6.06 7.95 -12.97
CA ALA A 125 6.98 6.83 -13.06
C ALA A 125 8.37 7.08 -12.47
N SER A 126 8.62 8.25 -11.89
CA SER A 126 9.94 8.63 -11.34
C SER A 126 10.51 7.66 -10.30
N ASN A 127 9.63 7.01 -9.54
CA ASN A 127 9.99 6.05 -8.49
C ASN A 127 9.84 4.58 -8.95
N GLY A 128 9.77 4.33 -10.27
CA GLY A 128 9.48 3.02 -10.85
C GLY A 128 7.99 2.72 -10.97
N VAL A 129 7.68 1.66 -11.72
CA VAL A 129 6.29 1.24 -11.96
C VAL A 129 6.13 -0.23 -11.65
N VAL A 130 5.08 -0.58 -10.92
CA VAL A 130 4.67 -1.95 -10.64
C VAL A 130 3.41 -2.27 -11.41
N LEU A 131 3.50 -3.24 -12.31
CA LEU A 131 2.39 -3.70 -13.15
C LEU A 131 1.93 -5.06 -12.64
N ILE A 132 0.71 -5.14 -12.16
CA ILE A 132 0.06 -6.37 -11.73
C ILE A 132 -0.91 -6.78 -12.82
N THR A 133 -0.71 -7.98 -13.36
CA THR A 133 -1.63 -8.61 -14.33
C THR A 133 -2.41 -9.69 -13.64
N THR A 134 -3.74 -9.66 -13.75
CA THR A 134 -4.60 -10.66 -13.13
C THR A 134 -4.90 -11.81 -14.07
N LYS A 135 -5.26 -12.97 -13.49
CA LYS A 135 -5.63 -14.18 -14.20
C LYS A 135 -6.82 -13.93 -15.11
N ARG A 136 -6.79 -14.50 -16.32
CA ARG A 136 -7.85 -14.40 -17.33
C ARG A 136 -8.34 -15.77 -17.77
N GLY A 137 -9.51 -15.82 -18.37
CA GLY A 137 -10.03 -17.02 -19.01
C GLY A 137 -9.14 -17.49 -20.15
N LYS A 138 -9.04 -18.81 -20.32
CA LYS A 138 -8.36 -19.45 -21.46
C LYS A 138 -9.39 -20.29 -22.23
N THR A 139 -9.17 -20.48 -23.53
CA THR A 139 -10.01 -21.37 -24.33
C THR A 139 -9.96 -22.79 -23.77
N GLY A 140 -11.12 -23.38 -23.54
CA GLY A 140 -11.26 -24.71 -22.96
C GLY A 140 -12.47 -24.85 -22.05
N LYS A 141 -12.62 -26.06 -21.49
CA LYS A 141 -13.69 -26.36 -20.53
C LYS A 141 -13.53 -25.51 -19.28
N ALA A 142 -14.64 -25.23 -18.61
CA ALA A 142 -14.64 -24.57 -17.31
C ALA A 142 -13.77 -25.34 -16.31
N ARG A 143 -12.83 -24.62 -15.67
CA ARG A 143 -11.96 -25.14 -14.63
C ARG A 143 -12.29 -24.41 -13.33
N ILE A 144 -12.65 -25.16 -12.31
CA ILE A 144 -12.85 -24.67 -10.96
C ILE A 144 -11.56 -24.94 -10.17
N SER A 145 -11.10 -23.96 -9.43
CA SER A 145 -9.93 -24.08 -8.55
C SER A 145 -10.30 -23.58 -7.16
N TYR A 146 -9.86 -24.29 -6.14
CA TYR A 146 -9.93 -23.87 -4.74
C TYR A 146 -8.50 -23.80 -4.17
N ASN A 147 -8.19 -22.70 -3.50
CA ASN A 147 -6.96 -22.55 -2.72
C ASN A 147 -7.35 -22.12 -1.31
N GLY A 148 -6.82 -22.80 -0.30
CA GLY A 148 -7.09 -22.47 1.08
C GLY A 148 -5.97 -22.90 2.01
N TYR A 149 -5.79 -22.16 3.09
CA TYR A 149 -4.84 -22.51 4.15
C TYR A 149 -5.35 -22.04 5.51
N VAL A 150 -4.80 -22.66 6.56
CA VAL A 150 -4.90 -22.23 7.95
C VAL A 150 -3.47 -22.10 8.48
N GLY A 151 -3.19 -21.05 9.21
CA GLY A 151 -1.88 -20.78 9.78
C GLY A 151 -1.98 -20.25 11.22
N PHE A 152 -0.94 -20.46 11.99
CA PHE A 152 -0.80 -19.97 13.35
C PHE A 152 0.34 -18.96 13.42
N GLN A 153 0.11 -17.85 14.10
CA GLN A 153 1.07 -16.77 14.24
C GLN A 153 1.53 -16.66 15.69
N ARG A 154 2.84 -16.58 15.87
CA ARG A 154 3.48 -16.33 17.16
C ARG A 154 4.67 -15.40 16.95
N PRO A 155 5.09 -14.63 17.97
CA PRO A 155 6.37 -13.96 17.91
C PRO A 155 7.49 -14.97 17.65
N THR A 156 8.42 -14.62 16.76
CA THR A 156 9.56 -15.50 16.44
C THR A 156 10.58 -15.53 17.59
N GLU A 157 10.69 -14.43 18.31
CA GLU A 157 11.58 -14.26 19.44
C GLU A 157 10.96 -13.24 20.40
N MET A 158 11.10 -13.51 21.68
CA MET A 158 10.72 -12.61 22.78
C MET A 158 11.97 -12.28 23.58
N ILE A 159 12.05 -11.06 24.06
CA ILE A 159 13.16 -10.64 24.93
C ILE A 159 12.98 -11.32 26.29
N ASP A 160 13.99 -12.05 26.75
CA ASP A 160 14.01 -12.63 28.09
C ASP A 160 13.99 -11.50 29.12
N ARG A 161 13.05 -11.56 30.04
CA ARG A 161 12.89 -10.57 31.09
C ARG A 161 13.32 -11.16 32.44
N ILE A 162 13.98 -10.33 33.24
CA ILE A 162 14.37 -10.72 34.58
C ILE A 162 13.14 -10.78 35.52
N SER A 163 13.22 -11.64 36.53
CA SER A 163 12.20 -11.75 37.55
C SER A 163 12.13 -10.50 38.45
N SER A 164 11.02 -10.35 39.20
CA SER A 164 10.89 -9.29 40.21
C SER A 164 12.00 -9.36 41.26
N TYR A 165 12.42 -10.58 41.65
CA TYR A 165 13.52 -10.82 42.56
C TYR A 165 14.84 -10.27 42.03
N ASP A 166 15.22 -10.64 40.82
CA ASP A 166 16.46 -10.17 40.21
C ASP A 166 16.41 -8.66 39.94
N TYR A 167 15.26 -8.14 39.48
CA TYR A 167 15.07 -6.70 39.29
C TYR A 167 15.29 -5.94 40.61
N ALA A 168 14.60 -6.34 41.68
CA ALA A 168 14.70 -5.69 42.99
C ALA A 168 16.13 -5.72 43.56
N ARG A 169 16.80 -6.87 43.45
CA ARG A 169 18.17 -7.05 43.89
C ARG A 169 19.14 -6.15 43.12
N LEU A 170 19.13 -6.21 41.81
CA LEU A 170 20.03 -5.42 40.95
C LEU A 170 19.79 -3.93 41.05
N TYR A 171 18.52 -3.51 41.09
CA TYR A 171 18.17 -2.10 41.23
C TYR A 171 18.56 -1.54 42.60
N SER A 172 18.33 -2.28 43.70
CA SER A 172 18.75 -1.86 45.02
C SER A 172 20.28 -1.79 45.13
N GLN A 173 21.02 -2.74 44.53
CA GLN A 173 22.46 -2.69 44.49
C GLN A 173 22.98 -1.44 43.74
N SER A 174 22.42 -1.13 42.59
CA SER A 174 22.76 0.09 41.82
C SER A 174 22.57 1.36 42.66
N MET A 175 21.47 1.46 43.42
CA MET A 175 21.22 2.60 44.31
C MET A 175 22.24 2.68 45.47
N ILE A 176 22.62 1.56 46.06
CA ILE A 176 23.65 1.51 47.08
C ILE A 176 25.00 1.98 46.53
N ASP A 177 25.38 1.50 45.34
CA ASP A 177 26.63 1.88 44.68
C ASP A 177 26.70 3.40 44.38
N GLU A 178 25.54 4.01 44.14
CA GLU A 178 25.38 5.46 43.98
C GLU A 178 25.19 6.22 45.31
N SER A 179 25.32 5.54 46.46
CA SER A 179 25.09 6.10 47.79
C SER A 179 23.67 6.63 48.01
N LEU A 180 22.70 6.06 47.33
CA LEU A 180 21.27 6.36 47.47
C LEU A 180 20.57 5.31 48.36
N THR A 181 19.44 5.67 48.95
CA THR A 181 18.62 4.74 49.71
C THR A 181 17.98 3.71 48.78
N PRO A 182 18.17 2.40 49.00
CA PRO A 182 17.56 1.36 48.21
C PRO A 182 16.05 1.47 48.19
N ARG A 183 15.45 1.25 47.03
CA ARG A 183 13.99 1.25 46.86
C ARG A 183 13.32 0.03 47.51
N PHE A 184 13.99 -1.12 47.45
CA PHE A 184 13.50 -2.36 48.01
C PHE A 184 14.40 -2.75 49.21
N ASN A 185 13.77 -3.01 50.35
CA ASN A 185 14.46 -3.53 51.52
C ASN A 185 14.65 -5.05 51.44
N GLU A 186 15.35 -5.65 52.39
CA GLU A 186 15.62 -7.10 52.42
C GLU A 186 14.32 -7.93 52.49
N THR A 187 13.32 -7.46 53.20
CA THR A 187 11.99 -8.12 53.30
C THR A 187 11.29 -8.11 51.96
N ASP A 188 11.31 -6.99 51.23
CA ASP A 188 10.72 -6.89 49.89
C ASP A 188 11.40 -7.87 48.93
N ILE A 189 12.73 -7.95 48.95
CA ILE A 189 13.50 -8.84 48.09
C ILE A 189 13.20 -10.32 48.42
N GLU A 190 13.10 -10.68 49.71
CA GLU A 190 12.73 -12.03 50.11
C GLU A 190 11.30 -12.38 49.73
N ASN A 191 10.35 -11.45 49.79
CA ASN A 191 8.97 -11.63 49.34
C ASN A 191 8.90 -11.89 47.84
N PHE A 192 9.67 -11.21 47.02
CA PHE A 192 9.78 -11.51 45.59
C PHE A 192 10.38 -12.90 45.33
N LYS A 193 11.40 -13.29 46.08
CA LYS A 193 12.04 -14.60 45.99
C LYS A 193 11.08 -15.74 46.32
N ASN A 194 10.26 -15.56 47.33
CA ASN A 194 9.33 -16.58 47.84
C ASN A 194 7.97 -16.57 47.09
N GLY A 195 7.78 -15.65 46.13
CA GLY A 195 6.56 -15.55 45.37
C GLY A 195 5.35 -14.97 46.14
N THR A 196 5.58 -14.33 47.29
CA THR A 196 4.55 -13.65 48.07
C THR A 196 4.26 -12.21 47.55
N SER A 197 5.18 -11.69 46.76
CA SER A 197 5.03 -10.42 46.02
C SER A 197 4.92 -10.66 44.53
N PRO A 198 4.30 -9.72 43.75
CA PRO A 198 4.00 -9.90 42.34
C PRO A 198 5.25 -10.14 41.47
N ASN A 199 5.11 -11.04 40.50
CA ASN A 199 6.09 -11.27 39.45
C ASN A 199 5.35 -11.48 38.11
N THR A 200 4.92 -10.38 37.48
CA THR A 200 4.11 -10.39 36.29
C THR A 200 4.95 -10.69 35.04
N ASP A 201 4.65 -11.76 34.35
CA ASP A 201 5.11 -11.98 32.98
C ASP A 201 4.21 -11.23 32.00
N TRP A 202 4.60 -10.01 31.68
CA TRP A 202 3.84 -9.12 30.81
C TRP A 202 3.64 -9.64 29.40
N TYR A 203 4.53 -10.51 28.92
CA TYR A 203 4.41 -11.08 27.59
C TYR A 203 3.43 -12.24 27.56
N ASP A 204 3.53 -13.14 28.53
CA ASP A 204 2.63 -14.29 28.62
C ASP A 204 1.16 -13.85 28.86
N GLU A 205 0.97 -12.79 29.66
CA GLU A 205 -0.35 -12.24 29.91
C GLU A 205 -0.94 -11.43 28.75
N ALA A 206 -0.11 -10.84 27.88
CA ALA A 206 -0.56 -9.96 26.79
C ALA A 206 -0.65 -10.65 25.45
N TYR A 207 0.29 -11.56 25.12
CA TYR A 207 0.35 -12.17 23.80
C TYR A 207 -0.40 -13.49 23.73
N ARG A 208 -1.00 -13.72 22.58
CA ARG A 208 -1.71 -14.98 22.25
C ARG A 208 -1.19 -15.57 20.95
N THR A 209 -1.53 -16.82 20.68
CA THR A 209 -1.38 -17.39 19.34
C THR A 209 -2.47 -16.81 18.43
N GLY A 210 -2.06 -16.09 17.40
CA GLY A 210 -2.96 -15.63 16.35
C GLY A 210 -3.29 -16.75 15.36
N VAL A 211 -4.48 -16.70 14.79
CA VAL A 211 -4.94 -17.65 13.76
C VAL A 211 -5.27 -16.89 12.49
N GLN A 212 -4.82 -17.42 11.36
CA GLN A 212 -5.21 -16.92 10.06
C GLN A 212 -5.73 -18.06 9.19
N HIS A 213 -6.73 -17.77 8.37
CA HIS A 213 -7.21 -18.70 7.36
C HIS A 213 -7.66 -17.95 6.10
N SER A 214 -7.42 -18.55 4.95
CA SER A 214 -7.78 -18.00 3.67
C SER A 214 -8.47 -19.05 2.82
N HIS A 215 -9.47 -18.61 2.07
CA HIS A 215 -10.23 -19.43 1.14
C HIS A 215 -10.45 -18.65 -0.15
N ASN A 216 -10.04 -19.19 -1.27
CA ASN A 216 -10.26 -18.60 -2.59
C ASN A 216 -10.84 -19.66 -3.52
N VAL A 217 -11.95 -19.32 -4.17
CA VAL A 217 -12.56 -20.15 -5.21
C VAL A 217 -12.55 -19.36 -6.50
N SER A 218 -12.07 -19.97 -7.57
CA SER A 218 -12.09 -19.36 -8.89
C SER A 218 -12.63 -20.30 -9.95
N VAL A 219 -13.26 -19.73 -10.96
CA VAL A 219 -13.72 -20.43 -12.16
C VAL A 219 -13.19 -19.72 -13.39
N SER A 220 -12.60 -20.44 -14.33
CA SER A 220 -12.11 -19.90 -15.58
C SER A 220 -12.36 -20.85 -16.73
N GLY A 221 -12.60 -20.30 -17.93
CA GLY A 221 -12.87 -21.08 -19.12
C GLY A 221 -13.17 -20.19 -20.31
N GLY A 222 -13.66 -20.77 -21.39
CA GLY A 222 -14.11 -20.01 -22.53
C GLY A 222 -14.01 -20.73 -23.86
N THR A 223 -14.48 -20.03 -24.87
CA THR A 223 -14.36 -20.35 -26.29
C THR A 223 -13.38 -19.39 -26.97
N GLU A 224 -13.19 -19.51 -28.27
CA GLU A 224 -12.42 -18.53 -29.05
C GLU A 224 -13.04 -17.12 -29.03
N ASN A 225 -14.37 -17.04 -28.86
CA ASN A 225 -15.13 -15.79 -28.92
C ASN A 225 -15.44 -15.19 -27.53
N ALA A 226 -15.44 -16.01 -26.47
CA ALA A 226 -15.77 -15.55 -25.12
C ALA A 226 -14.90 -16.29 -24.11
N LYS A 227 -14.10 -15.54 -23.35
CA LYS A 227 -13.27 -16.07 -22.26
C LYS A 227 -13.67 -15.38 -20.98
N TYR A 228 -13.74 -16.13 -19.90
CA TYR A 228 -14.16 -15.62 -18.60
C TYR A 228 -13.29 -16.17 -17.46
N MET A 229 -13.13 -15.35 -16.45
CA MET A 229 -12.58 -15.72 -15.15
C MET A 229 -13.40 -15.03 -14.08
N GLY A 230 -13.78 -15.75 -13.05
CA GLY A 230 -14.42 -15.21 -11.85
C GLY A 230 -13.78 -15.79 -10.61
N SER A 231 -13.59 -15.00 -9.56
CA SER A 231 -13.08 -15.45 -8.28
C SER A 231 -13.82 -14.79 -7.12
N VAL A 232 -13.90 -15.50 -6.00
CA VAL A 232 -14.32 -14.99 -4.70
C VAL A 232 -13.36 -15.49 -3.65
N GLY A 233 -12.99 -14.62 -2.70
CA GLY A 233 -12.04 -14.95 -1.65
C GLY A 233 -12.46 -14.39 -0.30
N TYR A 234 -12.01 -15.06 0.75
CA TYR A 234 -12.14 -14.65 2.13
C TYR A 234 -10.81 -14.86 2.87
N LEU A 235 -10.40 -13.89 3.65
CA LEU A 235 -9.28 -13.96 4.57
C LEU A 235 -9.76 -13.54 5.96
N GLY A 236 -9.59 -14.41 6.96
CA GLY A 236 -9.75 -14.11 8.38
C GLY A 236 -8.41 -14.20 9.09
N GLN A 237 -8.12 -13.22 9.94
CA GLN A 237 -6.87 -13.17 10.70
C GLN A 237 -7.13 -12.59 12.09
N THR A 238 -6.68 -13.28 13.14
CA THR A 238 -6.56 -12.75 14.48
C THR A 238 -5.09 -12.49 14.80
N GLY A 239 -4.79 -11.36 15.42
CA GLY A 239 -3.43 -10.98 15.78
C GLY A 239 -2.94 -11.63 17.05
N ILE A 240 -1.64 -11.50 17.29
CA ILE A 240 -0.97 -11.94 18.51
C ILE A 240 -1.31 -11.08 19.74
N LEU A 241 -1.78 -9.84 19.53
CA LEU A 241 -2.41 -9.04 20.58
C LEU A 241 -3.93 -9.22 20.50
N PRO A 242 -4.65 -9.27 21.63
CA PRO A 242 -6.11 -9.21 21.65
C PRO A 242 -6.63 -7.98 20.89
N ASN A 243 -7.82 -8.10 20.30
CA ASN A 243 -8.52 -7.02 19.58
C ASN A 243 -7.79 -6.50 18.31
N ALA A 244 -6.76 -7.21 17.86
CA ALA A 244 -6.11 -6.97 16.57
C ALA A 244 -6.60 -8.03 15.58
N ASP A 245 -7.60 -7.71 14.78
CA ASP A 245 -8.28 -8.66 13.91
C ASP A 245 -8.45 -8.09 12.50
N ARG A 246 -8.59 -8.97 11.49
CA ARG A 246 -8.85 -8.60 10.10
C ARG A 246 -9.81 -9.58 9.44
N GLN A 247 -10.72 -9.05 8.64
CA GLN A 247 -11.57 -9.80 7.72
C GLN A 247 -11.53 -9.13 6.35
N GLN A 248 -11.27 -9.92 5.32
CA GLN A 248 -11.27 -9.44 3.95
C GLN A 248 -12.15 -10.32 3.07
N PHE A 249 -13.00 -9.69 2.27
CA PHE A 249 -13.73 -10.31 1.18
C PHE A 249 -13.27 -9.69 -0.13
N ASN A 250 -13.08 -10.51 -1.15
CA ASN A 250 -12.78 -10.06 -2.50
C ASN A 250 -13.62 -10.81 -3.52
N ALA A 251 -13.96 -10.11 -4.60
CA ALA A 251 -14.59 -10.68 -5.77
C ALA A 251 -14.00 -10.04 -7.02
N ARG A 252 -13.74 -10.85 -8.04
CA ARG A 252 -13.20 -10.40 -9.32
C ARG A 252 -13.88 -11.10 -10.47
N THR A 253 -14.04 -10.38 -11.59
CA THR A 253 -14.51 -10.94 -12.86
C THR A 253 -13.73 -10.30 -14.01
N ASN A 254 -13.17 -11.13 -14.88
CA ASN A 254 -12.53 -10.74 -16.13
C ASN A 254 -13.25 -11.44 -17.29
N LEU A 255 -13.70 -10.66 -18.26
CA LEU A 255 -14.44 -11.13 -19.42
C LEU A 255 -13.82 -10.54 -20.70
N ASP A 256 -13.45 -11.42 -21.64
CA ASP A 256 -12.95 -11.05 -22.96
C ASP A 256 -13.94 -11.57 -24.02
N LEU A 257 -14.52 -10.67 -24.80
CA LEU A 257 -15.54 -10.97 -25.82
C LEU A 257 -15.03 -10.53 -27.19
N LYS A 258 -14.86 -11.47 -28.09
CA LYS A 258 -14.60 -11.21 -29.51
C LYS A 258 -15.96 -11.16 -30.25
N LEU A 259 -16.50 -9.97 -30.41
CA LEU A 259 -17.81 -9.75 -31.00
C LEU A 259 -17.84 -10.06 -32.50
N ASN A 260 -16.72 -9.79 -33.18
CA ASN A 260 -16.49 -10.17 -34.59
C ASN A 260 -14.98 -10.21 -34.87
N SER A 261 -14.57 -10.40 -36.13
CA SER A 261 -13.17 -10.46 -36.54
C SER A 261 -12.37 -9.18 -36.29
N ARG A 262 -13.04 -8.04 -36.06
CA ARG A 262 -12.40 -6.73 -35.87
C ARG A 262 -12.60 -6.15 -34.49
N LEU A 263 -13.64 -6.54 -33.75
CA LEU A 263 -14.00 -5.93 -32.47
C LEU A 263 -13.88 -6.93 -31.32
N THR A 264 -13.01 -6.61 -30.36
CA THR A 264 -12.88 -7.30 -29.07
C THR A 264 -13.20 -6.34 -27.94
N VAL A 265 -14.05 -6.75 -27.01
CA VAL A 265 -14.42 -6.00 -25.81
C VAL A 265 -13.92 -6.74 -24.58
N ARG A 266 -13.32 -6.03 -23.62
CA ARG A 266 -12.85 -6.57 -22.36
C ARG A 266 -13.51 -5.83 -21.20
N LEU A 267 -13.98 -6.59 -20.22
CA LEU A 267 -14.54 -6.07 -18.99
C LEU A 267 -13.76 -6.67 -17.80
N ASN A 268 -13.25 -5.83 -16.92
CA ASN A 268 -12.67 -6.25 -15.65
C ASN A 268 -13.41 -5.53 -14.53
N LEU A 269 -13.89 -6.28 -13.55
CA LEU A 269 -14.52 -5.76 -12.33
C LEU A 269 -13.85 -6.40 -11.12
N ALA A 270 -13.58 -5.61 -10.09
CA ALA A 270 -13.10 -6.10 -8.82
C ALA A 270 -13.69 -5.30 -7.66
N TYR A 271 -13.97 -6.00 -6.58
CA TYR A 271 -14.40 -5.44 -5.30
C TYR A 271 -13.63 -6.09 -4.16
N ILE A 272 -13.14 -5.26 -3.25
CA ILE A 272 -12.51 -5.70 -2.00
C ILE A 272 -13.13 -4.93 -0.84
N LYS A 273 -13.54 -5.66 0.18
CA LYS A 273 -13.88 -5.14 1.49
C LYS A 273 -12.86 -5.68 2.49
N ASN A 274 -12.16 -4.78 3.18
CA ASN A 274 -11.11 -5.12 4.14
C ASN A 274 -11.36 -4.38 5.44
N ASP A 275 -11.93 -5.08 6.41
CA ASP A 275 -12.22 -4.56 7.74
C ASP A 275 -11.14 -5.06 8.70
N TYR A 276 -10.55 -4.18 9.49
CA TYR A 276 -9.58 -4.55 10.51
C TYR A 276 -9.64 -3.62 11.71
N SER A 277 -9.31 -4.19 12.87
CA SER A 277 -9.20 -3.51 14.14
C SER A 277 -7.78 -3.55 14.69
N ASP A 278 -7.44 -2.56 15.50
CA ASP A 278 -6.15 -2.47 16.19
C ASP A 278 -6.41 -1.94 17.61
N PRO A 279 -5.92 -2.61 18.68
CA PRO A 279 -6.15 -2.13 20.04
C PRO A 279 -5.44 -0.80 20.27
N ILE A 280 -6.06 0.05 21.06
CA ILE A 280 -5.52 1.36 21.43
C ILE A 280 -5.18 1.45 22.90
N SER A 281 -4.13 2.21 23.22
CA SER A 281 -3.78 2.57 24.59
C SER A 281 -4.62 3.77 25.07
N SER A 282 -4.79 3.89 26.37
CA SER A 282 -5.33 5.10 26.98
C SER A 282 -4.23 6.04 27.47
N TYR A 283 -3.16 6.18 26.70
CA TYR A 283 -2.05 7.06 27.02
C TYR A 283 -2.47 8.53 26.95
N ALA A 284 -2.37 9.24 28.09
CA ALA A 284 -3.00 10.55 28.28
C ALA A 284 -2.33 11.70 27.50
N SER A 285 -1.05 11.60 27.15
CA SER A 285 -0.28 12.72 26.58
C SER A 285 -0.39 12.87 25.06
N GLY A 286 -1.28 12.14 24.41
CA GLY A 286 -1.30 12.05 22.95
C GLY A 286 -2.47 12.70 22.24
N ILE A 287 -3.30 13.50 22.92
CA ILE A 287 -4.43 14.16 22.25
C ILE A 287 -3.98 15.49 21.72
N SER A 288 -3.99 15.64 20.40
CA SER A 288 -3.84 16.96 19.80
C SER A 288 -5.10 17.80 20.10
N GLU A 289 -4.94 19.12 20.14
CA GLU A 289 -6.07 20.04 20.25
C GLU A 289 -7.09 19.89 19.11
N SER A 290 -6.70 19.24 18.01
CA SER A 290 -7.55 18.90 16.87
C SER A 290 -8.55 17.77 17.14
N GLY A 291 -8.43 17.07 18.29
CA GLY A 291 -9.31 15.94 18.63
C GLY A 291 -8.87 14.60 18.05
N ASP A 292 -7.74 14.53 17.37
CA ASP A 292 -7.23 13.27 16.82
C ASP A 292 -6.86 12.30 17.95
N ILE A 293 -7.39 11.08 17.89
CA ILE A 293 -6.82 9.94 18.59
C ILE A 293 -5.61 9.52 17.78
N ASN A 294 -4.48 10.14 18.10
CA ASN A 294 -3.27 10.08 17.29
C ASN A 294 -2.48 8.77 17.51
N SER A 295 -1.30 8.72 16.88
CA SER A 295 -0.35 7.61 16.99
C SER A 295 0.08 7.27 18.42
N ALA A 296 -0.08 8.17 19.39
CA ALA A 296 0.23 7.90 20.79
C ALA A 296 -0.75 6.91 21.45
N ALA A 297 -1.95 6.75 20.89
CA ALA A 297 -2.93 5.77 21.36
C ALA A 297 -2.88 4.43 20.56
N SER A 298 -1.87 4.20 19.75
CA SER A 298 -1.74 2.99 18.92
C SER A 298 -1.30 1.77 19.74
N SER A 299 -1.43 0.59 19.13
CA SER A 299 -0.88 -0.67 19.66
C SER A 299 0.64 -0.62 19.86
N ASP A 300 1.36 0.27 19.15
CA ASP A 300 2.79 0.50 19.39
C ASP A 300 3.07 0.99 20.81
N GLN A 301 2.16 1.79 21.39
CA GLN A 301 2.27 2.21 22.78
C GLN A 301 1.99 1.07 23.76
N ILE A 302 1.10 0.14 23.39
CA ILE A 302 0.87 -1.07 24.20
C ILE A 302 2.15 -1.91 24.22
N ILE A 303 2.73 -2.18 23.06
CA ILE A 303 3.99 -2.96 22.93
C ILE A 303 5.14 -2.25 23.65
N ARG A 304 5.29 -0.93 23.46
CA ARG A 304 6.28 -0.14 24.17
C ARG A 304 6.13 -0.27 25.69
N GLN A 305 4.90 -0.25 26.18
CA GLN A 305 4.62 -0.33 27.61
C GLN A 305 4.88 -1.72 28.14
N LEU A 306 4.49 -2.78 27.43
CA LEU A 306 4.84 -4.17 27.75
C LEU A 306 6.35 -4.37 27.89
N ASN A 307 7.15 -3.66 27.07
CA ASN A 307 8.61 -3.76 27.09
C ASN A 307 9.27 -3.01 28.27
N ARG A 308 8.61 -1.99 28.84
CA ARG A 308 9.25 -1.12 29.86
C ARG A 308 8.69 -1.26 31.26
N ILE A 309 7.48 -1.83 31.41
CA ILE A 309 6.86 -1.97 32.73
C ILE A 309 7.58 -3.05 33.54
N ALA A 310 7.85 -2.75 34.81
CA ALA A 310 8.62 -3.65 35.65
C ALA A 310 7.80 -4.87 36.10
N PRO A 311 8.42 -6.05 36.29
CA PRO A 311 7.73 -7.29 36.65
C PRO A 311 7.08 -7.27 38.05
N TRP A 312 7.54 -6.43 38.96
CA TRP A 312 6.97 -6.27 40.30
C TRP A 312 5.66 -5.46 40.33
N ILE A 313 5.27 -4.87 39.21
CA ILE A 313 3.96 -4.22 39.07
C ILE A 313 2.91 -5.30 38.79
N VAL A 314 1.79 -5.26 39.52
CA VAL A 314 0.68 -6.20 39.31
C VAL A 314 0.08 -6.02 37.92
N GLY A 315 -0.03 -7.08 37.14
CA GLY A 315 -0.70 -7.08 35.86
C GLY A 315 -2.23 -6.93 36.05
N ARG A 316 -2.83 -8.00 36.53
CA ARG A 316 -4.24 -8.09 36.93
C ARG A 316 -4.30 -8.59 38.37
N ALA A 317 -4.98 -7.87 39.26
CA ALA A 317 -5.20 -8.30 40.63
C ALA A 317 -6.49 -9.11 40.74
N ASP A 318 -6.59 -9.97 41.77
CA ASP A 318 -7.76 -10.82 42.02
C ASP A 318 -9.05 -10.02 42.28
N ASP A 319 -8.92 -8.79 42.74
CA ASP A 319 -10.06 -7.86 42.97
C ASP A 319 -10.50 -7.09 41.69
N GLY A 320 -9.89 -7.41 40.54
CA GLY A 320 -10.18 -6.78 39.27
C GLY A 320 -9.45 -5.44 39.06
N THR A 321 -8.56 -5.04 39.96
CA THR A 321 -7.74 -3.84 39.80
C THR A 321 -6.44 -4.11 39.05
N TYR A 322 -5.77 -3.05 38.64
CA TYR A 322 -4.50 -3.10 37.89
C TYR A 322 -3.44 -2.27 38.60
N GLY A 323 -2.24 -2.81 38.68
CA GLY A 323 -1.07 -2.03 39.06
C GLY A 323 -0.74 -1.03 37.94
N THR A 324 -0.26 0.16 38.30
CA THR A 324 0.01 1.20 37.33
C THR A 324 1.38 1.83 37.46
N ILE A 325 1.88 2.32 36.33
CA ILE A 325 2.93 3.32 36.25
C ILE A 325 2.36 4.63 35.72
N GLY A 326 3.20 5.63 35.48
CA GLY A 326 2.75 6.96 34.99
C GLY A 326 1.78 6.90 33.83
N ASP A 327 2.02 5.99 32.88
CA ASP A 327 1.26 5.87 31.64
C ASP A 327 0.00 4.96 31.74
N GLY A 328 -0.18 4.23 32.84
CA GLY A 328 -1.30 3.28 33.03
C GLY A 328 -0.85 1.81 33.04
N ASN A 329 -1.70 0.91 32.58
CA ASN A 329 -1.43 -0.53 32.51
C ASN A 329 -1.81 -1.08 31.13
N PRO A 330 -0.88 -1.72 30.39
CA PRO A 330 -1.14 -2.22 29.03
C PRO A 330 -2.16 -3.36 29.00
N LEU A 331 -2.26 -4.19 30.03
CA LEU A 331 -3.27 -5.26 30.10
C LEU A 331 -4.68 -4.69 30.29
N ALA A 332 -4.82 -3.65 31.13
CA ALA A 332 -6.09 -2.96 31.27
C ALA A 332 -6.58 -2.33 29.95
N TRP A 333 -5.67 -1.86 29.10
CA TRP A 333 -6.03 -1.34 27.78
C TRP A 333 -6.53 -2.44 26.84
N LEU A 334 -5.92 -3.63 26.89
CA LEU A 334 -6.35 -4.79 26.12
C LEU A 334 -7.68 -5.35 26.63
N ASP A 335 -7.85 -5.45 27.96
CA ASP A 335 -9.06 -5.97 28.57
C ASP A 335 -10.26 -5.05 28.40
N ALA A 336 -10.03 -3.75 28.25
CA ALA A 336 -11.08 -2.79 27.98
C ALA A 336 -11.76 -2.97 26.61
N ASP A 337 -11.18 -3.78 25.71
CA ASP A 337 -11.70 -4.00 24.35
C ASP A 337 -12.00 -2.67 23.64
N GLN A 338 -10.96 -1.82 23.57
CA GLN A 338 -11.00 -0.53 22.90
C GLN A 338 -10.12 -0.59 21.64
N THR A 339 -10.72 -0.22 20.52
CA THR A 339 -10.10 -0.40 19.20
C THR A 339 -10.18 0.84 18.31
N VAL A 340 -9.29 0.87 17.36
CA VAL A 340 -9.45 1.61 16.11
C VAL A 340 -9.95 0.63 15.07
N ASP A 341 -11.17 0.81 14.62
CA ASP A 341 -11.78 0.05 13.54
C ASP A 341 -11.61 0.78 12.22
N ARG A 342 -11.18 0.06 11.20
CA ARG A 342 -11.07 0.58 9.82
C ARG A 342 -11.82 -0.34 8.88
N LYS A 343 -12.83 0.21 8.21
CA LYS A 343 -13.63 -0.48 7.20
C LYS A 343 -13.31 0.12 5.85
N ASN A 344 -12.59 -0.62 5.02
CA ASN A 344 -12.18 -0.18 3.70
C ASN A 344 -12.96 -0.92 2.63
N GLN A 345 -13.46 -0.18 1.64
CA GLN A 345 -14.13 -0.72 0.48
C GLN A 345 -13.46 -0.15 -0.78
N ASN A 346 -13.07 -1.03 -1.68
CA ASN A 346 -12.48 -0.65 -2.95
C ASN A 346 -13.24 -1.34 -4.09
N PHE A 347 -13.74 -0.56 -5.01
CA PHE A 347 -14.31 -1.02 -6.28
C PHE A 347 -13.43 -0.53 -7.42
N SER A 348 -13.13 -1.39 -8.38
CA SER A 348 -12.49 -1.02 -9.63
C SER A 348 -13.17 -1.67 -10.82
N GLY A 349 -13.35 -0.90 -11.88
CA GLY A 349 -13.96 -1.37 -13.12
C GLY A 349 -13.23 -0.81 -14.33
N THR A 350 -13.04 -1.65 -15.35
CA THR A 350 -12.48 -1.27 -16.66
C THR A 350 -13.31 -1.86 -17.76
N LEU A 351 -13.64 -1.03 -18.76
CA LEU A 351 -14.20 -1.45 -20.02
C LEU A 351 -13.28 -0.99 -21.15
N SER A 352 -12.79 -1.94 -21.95
CA SER A 352 -11.93 -1.69 -23.10
C SER A 352 -12.53 -2.24 -24.38
N ALA A 353 -12.32 -1.55 -25.49
CA ALA A 353 -12.68 -2.02 -26.81
C ALA A 353 -11.50 -1.87 -27.77
N ASP A 354 -11.09 -2.96 -28.39
CA ASP A 354 -10.09 -2.99 -29.45
C ASP A 354 -10.79 -3.14 -30.80
N TYR A 355 -10.51 -2.21 -31.70
CA TYR A 355 -11.01 -2.25 -33.05
C TYR A 355 -9.86 -2.37 -34.06
N LYS A 356 -9.80 -3.50 -34.76
CA LYS A 356 -8.83 -3.74 -35.85
C LYS A 356 -9.25 -2.98 -37.09
N ILE A 357 -8.58 -1.86 -37.38
CA ILE A 357 -8.85 -1.00 -38.54
C ILE A 357 -8.41 -1.70 -39.82
N ILE A 358 -7.15 -2.06 -39.87
CA ILE A 358 -6.50 -2.88 -40.92
C ILE A 358 -5.52 -3.86 -40.23
N ASP A 359 -4.90 -4.72 -41.04
CA ASP A 359 -3.88 -5.64 -40.52
C ASP A 359 -2.68 -4.85 -39.96
N GLY A 360 -2.34 -5.13 -38.70
CA GLY A 360 -1.29 -4.43 -37.97
C GLY A 360 -1.74 -3.14 -37.28
N LEU A 361 -2.91 -2.56 -37.60
CA LEU A 361 -3.38 -1.29 -37.01
C LEU A 361 -4.64 -1.51 -36.15
N VAL A 362 -4.51 -1.27 -34.85
CA VAL A 362 -5.59 -1.43 -33.87
C VAL A 362 -5.81 -0.13 -33.11
N ALA A 363 -7.05 0.34 -33.06
CA ALA A 363 -7.49 1.37 -32.14
C ALA A 363 -8.04 0.74 -30.88
N THR A 364 -7.62 1.24 -29.72
CA THR A 364 -8.11 0.82 -28.40
C THR A 364 -8.68 2.01 -27.66
N VAL A 365 -9.87 1.86 -27.10
CA VAL A 365 -10.44 2.82 -26.15
C VAL A 365 -10.69 2.12 -24.83
N THR A 366 -10.36 2.78 -23.72
CA THR A 366 -10.50 2.22 -22.37
C THR A 366 -11.09 3.27 -21.45
N GLY A 367 -12.19 2.93 -20.77
CA GLY A 367 -12.71 3.68 -19.62
C GLY A 367 -12.46 2.91 -18.35
N SER A 368 -11.96 3.56 -17.30
CA SER A 368 -11.79 2.94 -16.00
C SER A 368 -12.28 3.83 -14.86
N TYR A 369 -12.75 3.19 -13.81
CA TYR A 369 -13.24 3.84 -12.61
C TYR A 369 -12.79 3.08 -11.37
N VAL A 370 -12.24 3.80 -10.41
CA VAL A 370 -11.87 3.27 -9.09
C VAL A 370 -12.57 4.11 -8.03
N ASN A 371 -13.18 3.45 -7.06
CA ASN A 371 -13.78 4.10 -5.88
C ASN A 371 -13.22 3.42 -4.63
N ASN A 372 -12.66 4.21 -3.74
CA ASN A 372 -12.18 3.76 -2.44
C ASN A 372 -12.91 4.55 -1.35
N GLN A 373 -13.41 3.84 -0.35
CA GLN A 373 -14.05 4.44 0.82
C GLN A 373 -13.45 3.81 2.08
N GLN A 374 -13.16 4.63 3.06
CA GLN A 374 -12.69 4.22 4.37
C GLN A 374 -13.53 4.88 5.45
N HIS A 375 -14.05 4.07 6.36
CA HIS A 375 -14.58 4.51 7.63
C HIS A 375 -13.59 4.11 8.73
N TYR A 376 -13.05 5.10 9.40
CA TYR A 376 -12.20 4.98 10.57
C TYR A 376 -13.03 5.33 11.79
N ARG A 377 -12.99 4.49 12.83
CA ARG A 377 -13.70 4.74 14.08
C ARG A 377 -12.80 4.34 15.25
N ALA A 378 -12.56 5.25 16.17
CA ALA A 378 -11.77 5.03 17.36
C ALA A 378 -12.59 5.47 18.59
N PHE A 379 -13.00 4.51 19.42
CA PHE A 379 -13.63 4.79 20.70
C PHE A 379 -12.67 4.43 21.82
N GLN A 380 -12.15 5.43 22.51
CA GLN A 380 -11.33 5.26 23.70
C GLN A 380 -12.21 5.23 24.93
N LYS A 381 -12.18 4.13 25.67
CA LYS A 381 -12.98 3.92 26.87
C LYS A 381 -12.37 4.60 28.08
N TYR A 382 -13.22 5.01 29.04
CA TYR A 382 -12.80 5.34 30.38
C TYR A 382 -12.45 4.05 31.13
N ILE A 383 -11.29 4.03 31.76
CA ILE A 383 -10.78 2.88 32.54
C ILE A 383 -10.39 3.38 33.93
N LYS A 384 -10.93 2.74 34.96
CA LYS A 384 -10.50 2.91 36.33
C LYS A 384 -9.54 1.76 36.68
N TYR A 385 -8.27 2.04 36.74
CA TYR A 385 -7.25 1.02 37.01
C TYR A 385 -7.31 0.53 38.46
N ASN A 386 -7.44 1.48 39.41
CA ASN A 386 -7.53 1.24 40.85
C ASN A 386 -8.10 2.50 41.54
N PRO A 387 -8.31 2.51 42.87
CA PRO A 387 -8.88 3.66 43.57
C PRO A 387 -8.16 4.98 43.35
N ASN A 388 -6.86 4.94 43.03
CA ASN A 388 -5.99 6.12 42.92
C ASN A 388 -5.67 6.54 41.49
N LYS A 389 -6.08 5.75 40.48
CA LYS A 389 -5.74 6.01 39.09
C LYS A 389 -6.83 5.60 38.11
N GLU A 390 -7.15 6.52 37.21
CA GLU A 390 -8.09 6.34 36.11
C GLU A 390 -7.59 7.05 34.84
N THR A 391 -8.23 6.77 33.72
CA THR A 391 -7.94 7.45 32.45
C THR A 391 -8.66 8.79 32.35
N GLU A 392 -8.31 9.56 31.32
CA GLU A 392 -9.15 10.66 30.83
C GLU A 392 -10.54 10.14 30.44
N PRO A 393 -11.56 11.03 30.39
CA PRO A 393 -12.90 10.66 29.94
C PRO A 393 -12.89 9.94 28.59
N ASN A 394 -13.87 9.05 28.41
CA ASN A 394 -14.08 8.38 27.13
C ASN A 394 -14.32 9.37 25.99
N ARG A 395 -13.94 8.96 24.78
CA ARG A 395 -14.00 9.81 23.58
C ARG A 395 -14.14 8.98 22.32
N LEU A 396 -14.81 9.56 21.34
CA LEU A 396 -15.00 9.00 20.02
C LEU A 396 -14.40 9.94 18.97
N GLU A 397 -13.68 9.35 18.03
CA GLU A 397 -13.31 9.95 16.78
C GLU A 397 -13.80 9.09 15.63
N GLU A 398 -14.45 9.70 14.64
CA GLU A 398 -14.80 9.07 13.38
C GLU A 398 -14.30 9.89 12.21
N ARG A 399 -13.77 9.18 11.17
CA ARG A 399 -13.34 9.77 9.91
C ARG A 399 -13.98 9.01 8.76
N PHE A 400 -14.49 9.76 7.82
CA PHE A 400 -14.96 9.25 6.55
C PHE A 400 -14.06 9.80 5.45
N THR A 401 -13.31 8.93 4.82
CA THR A 401 -12.38 9.28 3.74
C THR A 401 -12.84 8.55 2.49
N GLY A 402 -12.98 9.26 1.41
CA GLY A 402 -13.33 8.67 0.12
C GLY A 402 -12.52 9.30 -1.00
N TRP A 403 -12.15 8.49 -1.99
CA TRP A 403 -11.63 9.02 -3.24
C TRP A 403 -12.14 8.19 -4.41
N HIS A 404 -12.31 8.85 -5.53
CA HIS A 404 -12.57 8.17 -6.78
C HIS A 404 -11.69 8.73 -7.90
N ARG A 405 -11.39 7.85 -8.84
CA ARG A 405 -10.60 8.16 -10.02
C ARG A 405 -11.31 7.64 -11.25
N ALA A 406 -11.51 8.50 -12.22
CA ALA A 406 -12.04 8.15 -13.53
C ALA A 406 -10.96 8.43 -14.58
N ASN A 407 -10.66 7.44 -15.42
CA ASN A 407 -9.69 7.58 -16.50
C ASN A 407 -10.34 7.21 -17.83
N PHE A 408 -9.86 7.86 -18.87
CA PHE A 408 -10.17 7.49 -20.25
C PHE A 408 -8.87 7.51 -21.07
N ASP A 409 -8.64 6.41 -21.81
CA ASP A 409 -7.51 6.23 -22.69
C ASP A 409 -7.97 5.97 -24.11
N ALA A 410 -7.31 6.58 -25.08
CA ALA A 410 -7.46 6.29 -26.50
C ALA A 410 -6.08 6.03 -27.12
N LEU A 411 -5.92 4.87 -27.74
CA LEU A 411 -4.64 4.40 -28.27
C LEU A 411 -4.79 4.01 -29.73
N LEU A 412 -3.76 4.26 -30.51
CA LEU A 412 -3.61 3.74 -31.86
C LEU A 412 -2.27 2.98 -31.92
N ASN A 413 -2.34 1.67 -32.12
CA ASN A 413 -1.20 0.76 -32.15
C ASN A 413 -1.00 0.23 -33.55
N TYR A 414 0.24 0.31 -34.05
CA TYR A 414 0.67 -0.30 -35.29
C TYR A 414 1.78 -1.31 -35.02
N ASP A 415 1.66 -2.53 -35.50
CA ASP A 415 2.62 -3.62 -35.35
C ASP A 415 2.73 -4.39 -36.67
N LYS A 416 3.89 -4.30 -37.32
CA LYS A 416 4.11 -4.96 -38.61
C LYS A 416 5.56 -5.35 -38.82
N GLN A 417 5.74 -6.52 -39.43
CA GLN A 417 7.03 -7.04 -39.89
C GLN A 417 7.18 -6.82 -41.40
N PHE A 418 8.31 -6.27 -41.81
CA PHE A 418 8.69 -6.04 -43.22
C PHE A 418 10.01 -6.75 -43.49
N GLY A 419 9.94 -8.03 -43.88
CA GLY A 419 11.15 -8.87 -43.98
C GLY A 419 11.87 -8.96 -42.63
N GLU A 420 13.13 -8.55 -42.57
CA GLU A 420 13.90 -8.53 -41.32
C GLU A 420 13.65 -7.29 -40.43
N HIS A 421 12.84 -6.34 -40.89
CA HIS A 421 12.53 -5.11 -40.18
C HIS A 421 11.20 -5.23 -39.42
N GLY A 422 11.23 -5.18 -38.08
CA GLY A 422 10.06 -5.08 -37.23
C GLY A 422 9.81 -3.63 -36.81
N LEU A 423 8.58 -3.16 -36.99
CA LEU A 423 8.17 -1.83 -36.58
C LEU A 423 6.91 -1.90 -35.72
N LYS A 424 7.01 -1.36 -34.48
CA LYS A 424 5.86 -1.11 -33.63
C LYS A 424 5.80 0.37 -33.30
N ALA A 425 4.64 0.97 -33.52
CA ALA A 425 4.41 2.37 -33.21
C ALA A 425 3.11 2.51 -32.40
N MET A 426 3.10 3.42 -31.46
CA MET A 426 1.92 3.72 -30.65
C MET A 426 1.79 5.22 -30.46
N VAL A 427 0.57 5.73 -30.57
CA VAL A 427 0.17 7.08 -30.15
C VAL A 427 -0.98 6.93 -29.20
N GLY A 428 -0.96 7.68 -28.10
CA GLY A 428 -1.98 7.62 -27.08
C GLY A 428 -2.36 8.98 -26.51
N TRP A 429 -3.59 9.05 -26.07
CA TRP A 429 -4.16 10.14 -25.29
C TRP A 429 -4.77 9.57 -24.00
N HIS A 430 -4.52 10.25 -22.89
CA HIS A 430 -5.01 9.87 -21.56
C HIS A 430 -5.59 11.09 -20.87
N THR A 431 -6.70 10.89 -20.17
CA THR A 431 -7.23 11.87 -19.24
C THR A 431 -7.61 11.21 -17.93
N GLU A 432 -7.38 11.91 -16.83
CA GLU A 432 -7.67 11.47 -15.47
C GLU A 432 -8.38 12.58 -14.71
N LYS A 433 -9.41 12.20 -13.95
CA LYS A 433 -9.99 13.01 -12.88
C LYS A 433 -9.93 12.22 -11.57
N TYR A 434 -9.44 12.87 -10.52
CA TYR A 434 -9.34 12.33 -9.17
C TYR A 434 -10.00 13.30 -8.19
N ASP A 435 -10.92 12.78 -7.39
CA ASP A 435 -11.62 13.52 -6.35
C ASP A 435 -11.39 12.83 -5.00
N TYR A 436 -11.11 13.62 -3.98
CA TYR A 436 -10.86 13.17 -2.62
C TYR A 436 -11.73 13.94 -1.65
N THR A 437 -12.37 13.23 -0.71
CA THR A 437 -13.19 13.79 0.36
C THR A 437 -12.73 13.28 1.70
N TYR A 438 -12.64 14.18 2.66
CA TYR A 438 -12.33 13.90 4.05
C TYR A 438 -13.35 14.57 4.96
N ASN A 439 -13.88 13.83 5.93
CA ASN A 439 -14.73 14.32 7.01
C ASN A 439 -14.30 13.67 8.31
N GLN A 440 -14.22 14.46 9.38
CA GLN A 440 -13.88 14.02 10.73
C GLN A 440 -14.86 14.62 11.71
N GLN A 441 -15.23 13.82 12.72
CA GLN A 441 -16.04 14.23 13.86
C GLN A 441 -15.47 13.66 15.15
N TYR A 442 -15.63 14.41 16.23
CA TYR A 442 -15.10 14.08 17.55
C TYR A 442 -16.01 14.59 18.66
N ARG A 443 -16.19 13.76 19.69
CA ARG A 443 -16.75 14.15 21.01
C ARG A 443 -16.10 13.35 22.13
N LYS A 444 -16.20 13.85 23.37
CA LYS A 444 -15.80 13.18 24.61
C LYS A 444 -16.91 13.28 25.66
N ASN A 445 -16.66 12.73 26.86
CA ASN A 445 -17.58 12.72 28.00
C ASN A 445 -18.87 12.00 27.64
N PHE A 446 -18.79 10.75 27.18
CA PHE A 446 -19.95 9.89 27.00
C PHE A 446 -20.47 9.41 28.36
N PRO A 447 -21.79 9.26 28.55
CA PRO A 447 -22.37 8.83 29.83
C PRO A 447 -21.86 7.46 30.31
N THR A 448 -21.60 6.55 29.39
CA THR A 448 -21.05 5.21 29.64
C THR A 448 -20.10 4.81 28.51
N ASN A 449 -19.33 3.73 28.70
CA ASN A 449 -18.50 3.14 27.63
C ASN A 449 -19.32 2.36 26.58
N ASP A 450 -20.64 2.13 26.82
CA ASP A 450 -21.51 1.34 25.94
C ASP A 450 -22.30 2.22 24.96
N LEU A 451 -22.55 3.47 25.34
CA LEU A 451 -23.18 4.46 24.46
C LEU A 451 -22.13 5.13 23.58
N THR A 452 -21.91 4.57 22.42
CA THR A 452 -20.80 4.96 21.53
C THR A 452 -21.23 5.72 20.28
N ASP A 453 -22.51 6.13 20.16
CA ASP A 453 -22.95 7.00 19.08
C ASP A 453 -22.47 8.42 19.33
N ILE A 454 -21.97 9.11 18.29
CA ILE A 454 -21.38 10.44 18.40
C ILE A 454 -22.31 11.44 19.09
N ALA A 455 -23.63 11.29 18.90
CA ALA A 455 -24.65 12.16 19.51
C ALA A 455 -24.75 12.02 21.05
N ALA A 456 -24.31 10.89 21.62
CA ALA A 456 -24.30 10.64 23.05
C ALA A 456 -23.18 11.37 23.80
N GLY A 457 -22.12 11.77 23.12
CA GLY A 457 -21.04 12.55 23.71
C GLY A 457 -21.46 14.00 23.98
N ASP A 458 -20.77 14.64 24.94
CA ASP A 458 -21.04 16.02 25.34
C ASP A 458 -20.91 16.99 24.14
N ALA A 459 -22.02 17.68 23.84
CA ALA A 459 -22.11 18.61 22.73
C ALA A 459 -21.12 19.80 22.86
N ALA A 460 -20.74 20.20 24.07
CA ALA A 460 -19.77 21.25 24.30
C ALA A 460 -18.35 20.88 23.87
N THR A 461 -18.09 19.58 23.69
CA THR A 461 -16.78 19.03 23.30
C THR A 461 -16.67 18.73 21.81
N GLN A 462 -17.72 18.99 21.03
CA GLN A 462 -17.75 18.62 19.62
C GLN A 462 -16.67 19.35 18.80
N LYS A 463 -16.03 18.59 17.94
CA LYS A 463 -15.13 19.10 16.91
C LYS A 463 -15.45 18.39 15.60
N ASN A 464 -15.38 19.12 14.52
CA ASN A 464 -15.53 18.57 13.18
C ASN A 464 -14.64 19.33 12.20
N THR A 465 -14.21 18.66 11.17
CA THR A 465 -13.50 19.24 10.04
C THR A 465 -13.79 18.43 8.79
N GLY A 466 -13.65 19.07 7.65
CA GLY A 466 -13.81 18.38 6.38
C GLY A 466 -13.32 19.23 5.21
N TYR A 467 -12.92 18.55 4.15
CA TYR A 467 -12.50 19.20 2.91
C TYR A 467 -12.60 18.26 1.72
N THR A 468 -12.64 18.84 0.54
CA THR A 468 -12.53 18.13 -0.73
C THR A 468 -11.30 18.61 -1.49
N ARG A 469 -10.73 17.74 -2.31
CA ARG A 469 -9.62 18.04 -3.22
C ARG A 469 -9.86 17.38 -4.55
N GLU A 470 -9.52 18.08 -5.62
CA GLU A 470 -9.64 17.59 -6.98
C GLU A 470 -8.29 17.66 -7.68
N LEU A 471 -8.04 16.71 -8.57
CA LEU A 471 -6.89 16.69 -9.44
C LEU A 471 -7.32 16.22 -10.82
N ALA A 472 -6.82 16.89 -11.85
CA ALA A 472 -7.03 16.46 -13.23
C ALA A 472 -5.69 16.43 -13.98
N MET A 473 -5.58 15.48 -14.89
CA MET A 473 -4.43 15.33 -15.77
C MET A 473 -4.85 14.99 -17.19
N ILE A 474 -4.14 15.55 -18.15
CA ILE A 474 -4.27 15.22 -19.58
C ILE A 474 -2.87 14.89 -20.09
N SER A 475 -2.77 13.85 -20.91
CA SER A 475 -1.49 13.41 -21.43
C SER A 475 -1.56 13.01 -22.89
N TRP A 476 -0.51 13.32 -23.64
CA TRP A 476 -0.23 12.79 -24.97
C TRP A 476 1.07 12.01 -24.93
N PHE A 477 1.11 10.85 -25.56
CA PHE A 477 2.30 10.04 -25.57
C PHE A 477 2.44 9.23 -26.85
N GLY A 478 3.70 8.88 -27.16
CA GLY A 478 4.01 8.05 -28.29
C GLY A 478 5.22 7.17 -28.02
N ARG A 479 5.26 6.02 -28.66
CA ARG A 479 6.38 5.08 -28.63
C ARG A 479 6.62 4.50 -30.00
N ILE A 480 7.89 4.37 -30.35
CA ILE A 480 8.33 3.66 -31.55
C ILE A 480 9.37 2.62 -31.10
N ASN A 481 9.13 1.38 -31.47
CA ASN A 481 10.08 0.29 -31.37
C ASN A 481 10.45 -0.18 -32.77
N TYR A 482 11.73 -0.30 -33.02
CA TYR A 482 12.27 -0.83 -34.25
C TYR A 482 13.25 -1.96 -33.93
N ASP A 483 13.11 -3.05 -34.65
CA ASP A 483 14.10 -4.14 -34.62
C ASP A 483 14.53 -4.51 -36.03
N TYR A 484 15.81 -4.83 -36.17
CA TYR A 484 16.39 -5.39 -37.38
C TYR A 484 16.88 -6.81 -37.10
N ALA A 485 16.29 -7.77 -37.82
CA ALA A 485 16.59 -9.20 -37.72
C ALA A 485 16.49 -9.77 -36.28
N GLY A 486 15.78 -9.09 -35.37
CA GLY A 486 15.76 -9.41 -33.95
C GLY A 486 17.09 -9.23 -33.22
N LYS A 487 18.12 -8.61 -33.87
CA LYS A 487 19.48 -8.41 -33.36
C LYS A 487 19.70 -7.01 -32.81
N TYR A 488 19.31 -5.99 -33.55
CA TYR A 488 19.45 -4.57 -33.19
C TYR A 488 18.10 -4.01 -32.84
N LEU A 489 17.98 -3.54 -31.61
CA LEU A 489 16.70 -3.08 -31.04
C LEU A 489 16.83 -1.61 -30.66
N LEU A 490 15.89 -0.80 -31.11
CA LEU A 490 15.80 0.62 -30.78
C LEU A 490 14.40 0.93 -30.24
N GLU A 491 14.33 1.74 -29.21
CA GLU A 491 13.06 2.25 -28.67
C GLU A 491 13.18 3.74 -28.37
N GLY A 492 12.19 4.51 -28.82
CA GLY A 492 12.03 5.91 -28.48
C GLY A 492 10.63 6.16 -27.92
N ASN A 493 10.56 6.86 -26.78
CA ASN A 493 9.30 7.29 -26.16
C ASN A 493 9.29 8.79 -25.97
N ILE A 494 8.13 9.39 -26.10
CA ILE A 494 7.86 10.75 -25.69
C ILE A 494 6.51 10.80 -24.98
N ARG A 495 6.45 11.52 -23.87
CA ARG A 495 5.20 11.82 -23.19
C ARG A 495 5.15 13.28 -22.79
N SER A 496 3.98 13.87 -22.91
CA SER A 496 3.67 15.22 -22.48
C SER A 496 2.47 15.18 -21.54
N ASP A 497 2.66 15.61 -20.29
CA ASP A 497 1.64 15.62 -19.25
C ASP A 497 1.29 17.06 -18.84
N ALA A 498 0.01 17.36 -18.70
CA ALA A 498 -0.49 18.58 -18.08
C ALA A 498 -1.25 18.25 -16.81
N SER A 499 -0.87 18.85 -15.69
CA SER A 499 -1.48 18.63 -14.38
C SER A 499 -2.11 19.91 -13.84
N SER A 500 -3.28 19.79 -13.21
CA SER A 500 -3.95 20.88 -12.49
C SER A 500 -3.21 21.30 -11.22
N ARG A 501 -2.20 20.54 -10.77
CA ARG A 501 -1.32 20.90 -9.65
C ARG A 501 -0.49 22.15 -9.90
N PHE A 502 -0.29 22.53 -11.15
CA PHE A 502 0.56 23.64 -11.53
C PHE A 502 -0.24 24.79 -12.12
N ALA A 503 0.26 26.03 -11.95
CA ALA A 503 -0.31 27.23 -12.50
C ALA A 503 -0.29 27.21 -14.04
N ASP A 504 -1.14 28.03 -14.64
CA ASP A 504 -1.09 28.28 -16.09
C ASP A 504 0.33 28.69 -16.52
N GLY A 505 0.76 28.13 -17.65
CA GLY A 505 2.14 28.28 -18.16
C GLY A 505 3.14 27.24 -17.63
N ASN A 506 2.87 26.58 -16.48
CA ASN A 506 3.75 25.57 -15.88
C ASN A 506 3.13 24.17 -15.85
N ARG A 507 1.90 23.99 -16.38
CA ARG A 507 1.16 22.73 -16.35
C ARG A 507 1.79 21.62 -17.17
N TRP A 508 2.41 21.97 -18.31
CA TRP A 508 2.94 20.98 -19.25
C TRP A 508 4.37 20.56 -18.91
N GLY A 509 4.57 19.26 -18.77
CA GLY A 509 5.87 18.61 -18.66
C GLY A 509 6.13 17.72 -19.88
N TYR A 510 7.42 17.62 -20.32
CA TYR A 510 7.83 16.79 -21.45
C TYR A 510 8.87 15.80 -20.99
N PHE A 511 8.66 14.52 -21.30
CA PHE A 511 9.42 13.38 -20.76
C PHE A 511 9.86 12.45 -21.89
N PRO A 512 10.94 12.79 -22.63
CA PRO A 512 11.50 11.92 -23.64
C PRO A 512 12.36 10.82 -23.04
N SER A 513 12.41 9.66 -23.70
CA SER A 513 13.37 8.60 -23.42
C SER A 513 13.79 7.85 -24.67
N PHE A 514 14.98 7.27 -24.63
CA PHE A 514 15.55 6.48 -25.70
C PHE A 514 16.30 5.28 -25.13
N SER A 515 16.22 4.14 -25.81
CA SER A 515 17.02 2.96 -25.48
C SER A 515 17.43 2.19 -26.74
N ALA A 516 18.55 1.53 -26.64
CA ALA A 516 19.09 0.67 -27.69
C ALA A 516 19.61 -0.64 -27.08
N ALA A 517 19.50 -1.71 -27.85
CA ALA A 517 20.11 -2.99 -27.46
C ALA A 517 20.65 -3.74 -28.68
N TRP A 518 21.75 -4.48 -28.45
CA TRP A 518 22.35 -5.37 -29.39
C TRP A 518 22.38 -6.79 -28.83
N ARG A 519 21.71 -7.71 -29.51
CA ARG A 519 21.69 -9.13 -29.16
C ARG A 519 22.87 -9.82 -29.81
N ILE A 520 24.02 -9.74 -29.15
CA ILE A 520 25.31 -10.25 -29.64
C ILE A 520 25.22 -11.76 -29.92
N SER A 521 24.48 -12.50 -29.06
CA SER A 521 24.29 -13.95 -29.23
C SER A 521 23.59 -14.36 -30.53
N GLU A 522 22.92 -13.45 -31.23
CA GLU A 522 22.25 -13.71 -32.50
C GLU A 522 23.15 -13.44 -33.72
N GLU A 523 24.37 -12.95 -33.51
CA GLU A 523 25.32 -12.73 -34.60
C GLU A 523 25.93 -14.04 -35.09
N GLY A 524 26.24 -14.10 -36.39
CA GLY A 524 26.80 -15.32 -37.01
C GLY A 524 28.11 -15.77 -36.38
N PHE A 525 28.94 -14.84 -35.87
CA PHE A 525 30.21 -15.16 -35.21
C PHE A 525 30.02 -15.82 -33.82
N MET A 526 28.81 -15.75 -33.24
CA MET A 526 28.47 -16.36 -31.95
C MET A 526 27.77 -17.73 -32.09
N GLU A 527 27.58 -18.22 -33.32
CA GLU A 527 26.79 -19.47 -33.54
C GLU A 527 27.38 -20.69 -32.83
N ASN A 528 28.70 -20.80 -32.79
CA ASN A 528 29.43 -21.88 -32.11
C ASN A 528 29.40 -21.77 -30.56
N THR A 529 28.87 -20.67 -29.99
CA THR A 529 28.79 -20.47 -28.53
C THR A 529 27.41 -20.75 -27.97
N LYS A 530 26.42 -21.02 -28.81
CA LYS A 530 24.99 -21.20 -28.39
C LYS A 530 24.78 -22.32 -27.39
N GLU A 531 25.63 -23.35 -27.36
CA GLU A 531 25.53 -24.46 -26.41
C GLU A 531 25.75 -24.04 -24.95
N TRP A 532 26.57 -23.02 -24.70
CA TRP A 532 26.90 -22.55 -23.35
C TRP A 532 26.55 -21.06 -23.12
N LEU A 533 26.38 -20.26 -24.18
CA LEU A 533 26.02 -18.84 -24.13
C LEU A 533 24.88 -18.55 -25.11
N ASN A 534 23.67 -18.90 -24.72
CA ASN A 534 22.48 -18.80 -25.57
C ASN A 534 21.85 -17.41 -25.60
N ASN A 535 22.22 -16.49 -24.67
CA ASN A 535 21.71 -15.12 -24.66
C ASN A 535 22.73 -14.14 -24.10
N LEU A 536 23.34 -13.36 -24.99
CA LEU A 536 24.20 -12.23 -24.66
C LEU A 536 23.63 -10.96 -25.30
N LYS A 537 23.20 -10.00 -24.47
CA LYS A 537 22.61 -8.75 -24.94
C LYS A 537 23.25 -7.55 -24.23
N LEU A 538 23.82 -6.63 -24.99
CA LEU A 538 24.25 -5.32 -24.52
C LEU A 538 23.10 -4.33 -24.70
N ARG A 539 22.83 -3.49 -23.69
CA ARG A 539 21.78 -2.46 -23.76
C ARG A 539 22.20 -1.19 -23.04
N GLY A 540 21.69 -0.06 -23.53
CA GLY A 540 21.83 1.24 -22.92
C GLY A 540 20.53 2.02 -23.02
N SER A 541 20.26 2.85 -22.04
CA SER A 541 19.06 3.69 -22.02
C SER A 541 19.34 5.06 -21.41
N TRP A 542 18.56 6.03 -21.83
CA TRP A 542 18.49 7.36 -21.27
C TRP A 542 17.05 7.82 -21.22
N GLY A 543 16.68 8.58 -20.18
CA GLY A 543 15.34 9.14 -20.13
C GLY A 543 15.17 10.19 -19.04
N LEU A 544 14.14 11.02 -19.26
CA LEU A 544 13.66 12.04 -18.36
C LEU A 544 12.27 11.63 -17.86
N LEU A 545 12.10 11.60 -16.55
CA LEU A 545 10.81 11.33 -15.89
C LEU A 545 10.38 12.54 -15.09
N GLY A 546 9.07 12.73 -14.94
CA GLY A 546 8.48 13.75 -14.10
C GLY A 546 8.02 13.20 -12.76
N ASN A 547 7.78 14.11 -11.80
CA ASN A 547 7.06 13.81 -10.57
C ASN A 547 6.19 15.03 -10.23
N GLN A 548 4.86 14.82 -10.17
CA GLN A 548 3.91 15.84 -9.73
C GLN A 548 3.68 15.80 -8.20
N ASP A 549 4.05 14.71 -7.55
CA ASP A 549 3.81 14.44 -6.13
C ASP A 549 5.01 14.81 -5.25
N ALA A 550 5.96 15.58 -5.80
CA ALA A 550 7.09 16.14 -5.07
C ALA A 550 6.65 17.09 -3.94
N LEU A 551 5.44 17.65 -4.04
CA LEU A 551 4.80 18.45 -3.00
C LEU A 551 3.49 17.78 -2.56
N SER A 552 3.23 17.78 -1.26
CA SER A 552 2.00 17.21 -0.68
C SER A 552 0.75 18.04 -0.96
N ASP A 553 0.89 19.33 -1.29
CA ASP A 553 -0.22 20.23 -1.57
C ASP A 553 -0.79 19.99 -2.99
N TYR A 554 -2.12 20.04 -3.13
CA TYR A 554 -2.82 19.89 -4.43
C TYR A 554 -2.75 21.17 -5.27
N TYR A 555 -2.61 22.34 -4.62
CA TYR A 555 -2.54 23.65 -5.26
C TYR A 555 -1.38 24.47 -4.70
N PRO A 556 -0.11 24.02 -4.90
CA PRO A 556 1.06 24.65 -4.28
C PRO A 556 1.33 26.06 -4.81
N TRP A 557 0.69 26.47 -5.89
CA TRP A 557 0.79 27.79 -6.51
C TRP A 557 -0.30 28.78 -6.07
N MET A 558 -1.40 28.28 -5.46
CA MET A 558 -2.57 29.10 -5.11
C MET A 558 -2.45 29.62 -3.68
N ASN A 559 -2.52 30.93 -3.51
CA ASN A 559 -2.62 31.55 -2.21
C ASN A 559 -4.00 31.30 -1.61
N THR A 560 -4.03 30.82 -0.37
CA THR A 560 -5.26 30.56 0.37
C THR A 560 -5.33 31.44 1.61
N TYR A 561 -6.54 31.72 2.06
CA TYR A 561 -6.80 32.46 3.28
C TYR A 561 -7.16 31.49 4.42
N ASN A 562 -6.65 31.80 5.62
CA ASN A 562 -7.10 31.17 6.84
C ASN A 562 -8.27 31.97 7.41
N LEU A 563 -9.36 31.28 7.76
CA LEU A 563 -10.62 31.88 8.19
C LEU A 563 -10.70 32.08 9.72
N ASP A 564 -9.66 31.68 10.48
CA ASP A 564 -9.64 31.68 11.95
C ASP A 564 -9.00 32.96 12.54
N ALA A 565 -8.97 34.03 11.79
CA ALA A 565 -8.42 35.31 12.25
C ALA A 565 -9.49 36.13 12.96
N ASN A 566 -9.82 35.76 14.18
CA ASN A 566 -10.77 36.51 14.99
C ASN A 566 -10.08 37.75 15.60
N TYR A 567 -10.69 38.92 15.47
CA TYR A 567 -10.21 40.16 16.01
C TYR A 567 -11.28 40.91 16.81
N PRO A 568 -11.00 41.41 18.02
CA PRO A 568 -11.95 42.19 18.80
C PRO A 568 -12.08 43.62 18.24
N LEU A 569 -13.25 43.95 17.70
CA LEU A 569 -13.63 45.27 17.24
C LEU A 569 -14.86 45.76 17.99
N GLY A 570 -14.78 46.92 18.63
CA GLY A 570 -15.90 47.53 19.36
C GLY A 570 -16.43 46.67 20.53
N GLY A 571 -15.56 45.86 21.17
CA GLY A 571 -15.95 44.96 22.26
C GLY A 571 -16.59 43.66 21.83
N ALA A 572 -16.74 43.40 20.54
CA ALA A 572 -17.23 42.15 19.99
C ALA A 572 -16.17 41.42 19.16
N LEU A 573 -16.12 40.08 19.25
CA LEU A 573 -15.20 39.30 18.45
C LEU A 573 -15.74 39.21 17.00
N GLN A 574 -14.97 39.75 16.05
CA GLN A 574 -15.28 39.71 14.63
C GLN A 574 -14.47 38.62 13.94
N SER A 575 -15.13 37.82 13.12
CA SER A 575 -14.45 36.85 12.27
C SER A 575 -13.75 37.53 11.11
N GLY A 576 -12.50 37.21 10.92
CA GLY A 576 -11.67 37.73 9.83
C GLY A 576 -10.94 36.61 9.08
N TYR A 577 -10.14 37.01 8.12
CA TYR A 577 -9.29 36.09 7.36
C TYR A 577 -7.94 36.75 7.08
N TYR A 578 -6.90 35.90 6.94
CA TYR A 578 -5.56 36.35 6.58
C TYR A 578 -4.86 35.36 5.67
N GLN A 579 -3.95 35.84 4.85
CA GLN A 579 -3.10 35.00 4.04
C GLN A 579 -1.98 34.42 4.91
N LYS A 580 -2.01 33.10 5.14
CA LYS A 580 -1.05 32.39 6.01
C LYS A 580 0.33 32.23 5.40
N SER A 581 0.41 32.03 4.08
CA SER A 581 1.66 31.79 3.37
C SER A 581 1.59 32.33 1.94
N TYR A 582 2.75 32.74 1.43
CA TYR A 582 2.89 33.06 0.02
C TYR A 582 3.23 31.78 -0.76
N LYS A 583 2.56 31.58 -1.87
CA LYS A 583 2.79 30.48 -2.78
C LYS A 583 3.47 30.97 -4.06
N LEU A 584 4.29 30.12 -4.68
CA LEU A 584 5.02 30.46 -5.88
C LEU A 584 4.30 29.91 -7.12
N SER A 585 3.85 30.78 -8.01
CA SER A 585 3.24 30.38 -9.28
C SER A 585 4.22 29.71 -10.26
N SER A 586 5.54 29.87 -10.01
CA SER A 586 6.61 29.25 -10.82
C SER A 586 6.86 27.78 -10.51
N ILE A 587 6.17 27.22 -9.52
CA ILE A 587 6.29 25.78 -9.19
C ILE A 587 5.89 24.95 -10.40
N SER A 588 6.72 23.97 -10.73
CA SER A 588 6.56 23.07 -11.87
C SER A 588 7.06 21.66 -11.51
N TRP A 589 7.10 20.79 -12.48
CA TRP A 589 7.49 19.38 -12.39
C TRP A 589 8.88 19.17 -11.76
N GLU A 590 8.97 18.31 -10.77
CA GLU A 590 10.25 17.67 -10.42
C GLU A 590 10.67 16.77 -11.57
N LYS A 591 11.95 16.80 -11.95
CA LYS A 591 12.46 16.03 -13.08
C LYS A 591 13.62 15.13 -12.65
N SER A 592 13.49 13.84 -12.92
CA SER A 592 14.52 12.84 -12.69
C SER A 592 15.13 12.40 -14.01
N ARG A 593 16.45 12.41 -14.11
CA ARG A 593 17.21 11.95 -15.28
C ARG A 593 17.94 10.65 -14.93
N THR A 594 17.78 9.64 -15.76
CA THR A 594 18.44 8.34 -15.57
C THR A 594 19.16 7.90 -16.84
N TRP A 595 20.23 7.15 -16.60
CA TRP A 595 21.08 6.58 -17.66
C TRP A 595 21.13 5.06 -17.48
#